data_5cd2fdea8ce1a80e1cb3fe2e6fdba150
#
_entry.id   5cd2fdea8ce1a80e1cb3fe2e6fdba150
#
_cell.length_a   1.000
_cell.length_b   1.000
_cell.length_c   1.000
_cell.angle_alpha   90.00
_cell.angle_beta   90.00
_cell.angle_gamma   90.00
#
_symmetry.space_group_name_H-M   'P 1'
#
loop_
_entity.id
_entity.type
_entity.pdbx_description
1 polymer ?
#
loop_
_entity_poly.entity_id
_entity_poly.type
_entity_poly.pdbx_seq_one_letter_code
_entity_poly.pdbx_strand_id
1 'polypeptide(L)'
;ATLSQVAYFEQRHPTFRVDLIEASERSDYVDHILSWAADNISSGPIGVSTSVDVKSLKITQGKLGRQGAADLADRILGEVASGLHLLGVRKFVVAGGETSGQVMNALGVKQLAVAGFDELSGGYCHQAGTEPTSFVLKAGAIPKDDFFFIAIERMREADMRG
;
A
#
# COMPACT_ATOMS: atom_id res chain seq x y z
N ALA A 1 12.29 0.36 9.09
CA ALA A 1 12.47 0.23 7.63
C ALA A 1 11.32 0.90 6.86
N THR A 2 10.06 0.52 7.06
CA THR A 2 8.95 1.07 6.25
C THR A 2 8.78 2.58 6.38
N LEU A 3 8.95 3.15 7.56
CA LEU A 3 8.83 4.60 7.77
C LEU A 3 9.87 5.40 6.98
N SER A 4 11.14 4.96 6.95
CA SER A 4 12.20 5.60 6.15
C SER A 4 11.94 5.47 4.65
N GLN A 5 11.45 4.32 4.22
CA GLN A 5 11.08 4.07 2.82
C GLN A 5 9.93 4.97 2.35
N VAL A 6 8.90 5.15 3.20
CA VAL A 6 7.81 6.08 2.91
C VAL A 6 8.31 7.52 2.87
N ALA A 7 9.14 7.93 3.82
CA ALA A 7 9.73 9.27 3.83
C ALA A 7 10.61 9.54 2.60
N TYR A 8 11.31 8.54 2.11
CA TYR A 8 12.12 8.63 0.89
C TYR A 8 11.22 8.75 -0.37
N PHE A 9 10.15 7.95 -0.43
CA PHE A 9 9.18 8.00 -1.52
C PHE A 9 8.46 9.36 -1.62
N GLU A 10 8.08 9.91 -0.48
CA GLU A 10 7.37 11.18 -0.32
C GLU A 10 8.13 12.40 -0.87
N GLN A 11 9.46 12.30 -0.99
CA GLN A 11 10.27 13.38 -1.57
C GLN A 11 9.98 13.60 -3.07
N ARG A 12 9.42 12.63 -3.77
CA ARG A 12 9.19 12.67 -5.21
C ARG A 12 7.75 12.41 -5.64
N HIS A 13 6.96 11.78 -4.78
CA HIS A 13 5.59 11.39 -5.12
C HIS A 13 4.61 11.77 -4.01
N PRO A 14 3.38 12.18 -4.39
CA PRO A 14 2.34 12.49 -3.42
C PRO A 14 2.08 11.29 -2.50
N THR A 15 2.03 11.56 -1.20
CA THR A 15 1.79 10.52 -0.21
C THR A 15 0.77 11.00 0.83
N PHE A 16 -0.28 10.21 1.01
CA PHE A 16 -1.27 10.44 2.05
C PHE A 16 -0.85 9.74 3.33
N ARG A 17 -0.63 10.51 4.38
CA ARG A 17 -0.35 9.99 5.73
C ARG A 17 -1.66 9.81 6.47
N VAL A 18 -2.04 8.57 6.71
CA VAL A 18 -3.28 8.22 7.41
C VAL A 18 -3.16 8.55 8.90
N ASP A 19 -4.07 9.38 9.41
CA ASP A 19 -4.26 9.58 10.84
C ASP A 19 -5.34 8.61 11.34
N LEU A 20 -4.92 7.59 12.08
CA LEU A 20 -5.83 6.55 12.59
C LEU A 20 -6.81 7.08 13.65
N ILE A 21 -6.45 8.12 14.37
CA ILE A 21 -7.34 8.73 15.36
C ILE A 21 -8.47 9.45 14.64
N GLU A 22 -8.13 10.31 13.68
CA GLU A 22 -9.11 10.99 12.83
C GLU A 22 -9.98 9.97 12.09
N ALA A 23 -9.36 8.94 11.52
CA ALA A 23 -10.06 7.88 10.82
C ALA A 23 -11.08 7.12 11.70
N SER A 24 -10.78 6.95 12.99
CA SER A 24 -11.72 6.32 13.93
C SER A 24 -12.95 7.17 14.24
N GLU A 25 -12.85 8.48 14.04
CA GLU A 25 -13.89 9.47 14.34
C GLU A 25 -14.72 9.88 13.10
N ARG A 26 -14.25 9.53 11.90
CA ARG A 26 -14.88 9.94 10.62
C ARG A 26 -15.30 8.73 9.79
N SER A 27 -16.58 8.61 9.50
CA SER A 27 -17.12 7.55 8.64
C SER A 27 -16.76 7.74 7.14
N ASP A 28 -16.45 8.96 6.72
CA ASP A 28 -16.09 9.32 5.33
C ASP A 28 -14.57 9.37 5.08
N TYR A 29 -13.75 8.86 6.01
CA TYR A 29 -12.30 9.02 5.93
C TYR A 29 -11.68 8.33 4.71
N VAL A 30 -12.14 7.12 4.37
CA VAL A 30 -11.69 6.41 3.17
C VAL A 30 -12.11 7.17 1.90
N ASP A 31 -13.31 7.70 1.85
CA ASP A 31 -13.77 8.52 0.71
C ASP A 31 -12.91 9.77 0.55
N HIS A 32 -12.47 10.37 1.66
CA HIS A 32 -11.53 11.49 1.64
C HIS A 32 -10.17 11.11 1.04
N ILE A 33 -9.62 9.94 1.43
CA ILE A 33 -8.38 9.42 0.84
C ILE A 33 -8.55 9.18 -0.66
N LEU A 34 -9.65 8.56 -1.07
CA LEU A 34 -9.91 8.23 -2.48
C LEU A 34 -10.14 9.48 -3.34
N SER A 35 -10.76 10.52 -2.79
CA SER A 35 -10.89 11.82 -3.46
C SER A 35 -9.52 12.46 -3.69
N TRP A 36 -8.66 12.46 -2.68
CA TRP A 36 -7.27 12.91 -2.82
C TRP A 36 -6.50 12.08 -3.85
N ALA A 37 -6.67 10.76 -3.83
CA ALA A 37 -6.02 9.87 -4.78
C ALA A 37 -6.45 10.16 -6.23
N ALA A 38 -7.74 10.35 -6.46
CA ALA A 38 -8.27 10.67 -7.79
C ALA A 38 -7.62 11.94 -8.39
N ASP A 39 -7.31 12.94 -7.55
CA ASP A 39 -6.65 14.17 -7.97
C ASP A 39 -5.15 13.98 -8.28
N ASN A 40 -4.53 12.91 -7.80
CA ASN A 40 -3.07 12.73 -7.86
C ASN A 40 -2.59 11.58 -8.75
N ILE A 41 -3.40 10.53 -8.98
CA ILE A 41 -2.97 9.33 -9.72
C ILE A 41 -2.64 9.59 -11.19
N SER A 42 -3.20 10.63 -11.80
CA SER A 42 -2.89 10.99 -13.19
C SER A 42 -1.48 11.52 -13.37
N SER A 43 -0.87 12.03 -12.32
CA SER A 43 0.51 12.58 -12.33
C SER A 43 1.59 11.53 -12.11
N GLY A 44 1.24 10.31 -11.75
CA GLY A 44 2.18 9.21 -11.50
C GLY A 44 1.85 8.42 -10.24
N PRO A 45 2.84 7.71 -9.68
CA PRO A 45 2.66 6.93 -8.47
C PRO A 45 2.24 7.77 -7.28
N ILE A 46 1.39 7.20 -6.43
CA ILE A 46 1.00 7.78 -5.14
C ILE A 46 1.28 6.80 -4.02
N GLY A 47 1.44 7.31 -2.81
CA GLY A 47 1.58 6.51 -1.60
C GLY A 47 0.44 6.74 -0.62
N VAL A 48 0.04 5.69 0.08
CA VAL A 48 -0.86 5.77 1.24
C VAL A 48 -0.21 5.00 2.38
N SER A 49 0.01 5.63 3.51
CA SER A 49 0.76 5.04 4.61
C SER A 49 0.10 5.27 5.97
N THR A 50 0.01 4.21 6.75
CA THR A 50 -0.36 4.24 8.18
C THR A 50 0.88 4.28 9.09
N SER A 51 2.09 4.28 8.53
CA SER A 51 3.34 4.27 9.30
C SER A 51 3.59 5.61 9.97
N VAL A 52 3.80 5.58 11.28
CA VAL A 52 4.08 6.74 12.11
C VAL A 52 5.31 6.50 12.99
N ASP A 53 5.87 7.57 13.54
CA ASP A 53 6.96 7.47 14.51
C ASP A 53 6.51 6.82 15.83
N VAL A 54 7.48 6.44 16.66
CA VAL A 54 7.20 5.72 17.93
C VAL A 54 6.32 6.52 18.88
N LYS A 55 6.46 7.86 18.92
CA LYS A 55 5.66 8.73 19.79
C LYS A 55 4.21 8.74 19.34
N SER A 56 3.97 8.97 18.07
CA SER A 56 2.63 8.97 17.47
C SER A 56 1.97 7.60 17.59
N LEU A 57 2.75 6.52 17.41
CA LEU A 57 2.25 5.15 17.59
C LEU A 57 1.75 4.91 19.02
N LYS A 58 2.50 5.34 20.03
CA LYS A 58 2.08 5.22 21.43
C LYS A 58 0.79 5.98 21.73
N ILE A 59 0.62 7.18 21.19
CA ILE A 59 -0.59 7.99 21.33
C ILE A 59 -1.78 7.27 20.70
N THR A 60 -1.62 6.78 19.47
CA THR A 60 -2.66 6.05 18.75
C THR A 60 -3.06 4.78 19.48
N GLN A 61 -2.09 3.99 19.93
CA GLN A 61 -2.34 2.76 20.69
C GLN A 61 -2.97 3.05 22.06
N GLY A 62 -2.65 4.18 22.68
CA GLY A 62 -3.28 4.63 23.93
C GLY A 62 -4.77 4.94 23.77
N LYS A 63 -5.18 5.49 22.62
CA LYS A 63 -6.59 5.81 22.31
C LYS A 63 -7.38 4.63 21.77
N LEU A 64 -6.82 3.85 20.87
CA LEU A 64 -7.52 2.80 20.12
C LEU A 64 -7.23 1.39 20.61
N GLY A 65 -6.26 1.23 21.52
CA GLY A 65 -5.66 -0.07 21.83
C GLY A 65 -4.69 -0.52 20.73
N ARG A 66 -3.78 -1.41 21.08
CA ARG A 66 -2.78 -1.92 20.12
C ARG A 66 -3.45 -2.69 18.97
N GLN A 67 -4.33 -3.63 19.30
CA GLN A 67 -5.05 -4.43 18.32
C GLN A 67 -6.03 -3.56 17.51
N GLY A 68 -6.79 -2.67 18.17
CA GLY A 68 -7.73 -1.78 17.50
C GLY A 68 -7.05 -0.87 16.48
N ALA A 69 -5.87 -0.34 16.80
CA ALA A 69 -5.09 0.48 15.86
C ALA A 69 -4.62 -0.35 14.63
N ALA A 70 -4.13 -1.58 14.87
CA ALA A 70 -3.70 -2.47 13.78
C ALA A 70 -4.86 -2.88 12.88
N ASP A 71 -5.99 -3.29 13.45
CA ASP A 71 -7.19 -3.69 12.69
C ASP A 71 -7.75 -2.53 11.86
N LEU A 72 -7.77 -1.33 12.43
CA LEU A 72 -8.22 -0.13 11.73
C LEU A 72 -7.30 0.22 10.56
N ALA A 73 -5.97 0.18 10.77
CA ALA A 73 -4.99 0.42 9.72
C ALA A 73 -5.15 -0.54 8.55
N ASP A 74 -5.28 -1.82 8.82
CA ASP A 74 -5.43 -2.86 7.80
C ASP A 74 -6.77 -2.74 7.06
N ARG A 75 -7.85 -2.44 7.77
CA ARG A 75 -9.16 -2.19 7.16
C ARG A 75 -9.11 -0.99 6.21
N ILE A 76 -8.55 0.12 6.65
CA ILE A 76 -8.44 1.34 5.81
C ILE A 76 -7.60 1.06 4.57
N LEU A 77 -6.45 0.43 4.70
CA LEU A 77 -5.58 0.13 3.55
C LEU A 77 -6.24 -0.85 2.58
N GLY A 78 -6.99 -1.83 3.06
CA GLY A 78 -7.78 -2.73 2.23
C GLY A 78 -8.89 -2.01 1.46
N GLU A 79 -9.67 -1.18 2.12
CA GLU A 79 -10.75 -0.38 1.49
C GLU A 79 -10.18 0.64 0.49
N VAL A 80 -9.06 1.28 0.82
CA VAL A 80 -8.36 2.19 -0.10
C VAL A 80 -7.86 1.45 -1.33
N ALA A 81 -7.25 0.28 -1.18
CA ALA A 81 -6.79 -0.53 -2.31
C ALA A 81 -7.95 -0.92 -3.23
N SER A 82 -9.09 -1.33 -2.68
CA SER A 82 -10.31 -1.62 -3.44
C SER A 82 -10.81 -0.40 -4.21
N GLY A 83 -10.88 0.76 -3.57
CA GLY A 83 -11.27 2.01 -4.21
C GLY A 83 -10.30 2.47 -5.30
N LEU A 84 -9.00 2.33 -5.08
CA LEU A 84 -7.97 2.62 -6.09
C LEU A 84 -8.10 1.70 -7.31
N HIS A 85 -8.41 0.43 -7.11
CA HIS A 85 -8.67 -0.50 -8.20
C HIS A 85 -9.88 -0.06 -9.04
N LEU A 86 -10.95 0.39 -8.41
CA LEU A 86 -12.12 0.96 -9.09
C LEU A 86 -11.78 2.26 -9.86
N LEU A 87 -10.81 3.04 -9.38
CA LEU A 87 -10.29 4.22 -10.09
C LEU A 87 -9.35 3.86 -11.26
N GLY A 88 -9.06 2.60 -11.49
CA GLY A 88 -8.23 2.13 -12.60
C GLY A 88 -6.79 1.78 -12.24
N VAL A 89 -6.40 1.80 -10.97
CA VAL A 89 -5.07 1.37 -10.52
C VAL A 89 -4.92 -0.15 -10.72
N ARG A 90 -3.82 -0.56 -11.37
CA ARG A 90 -3.52 -1.96 -11.71
C ARG A 90 -2.15 -2.43 -11.23
N LYS A 91 -1.40 -1.56 -10.54
CA LYS A 91 -0.09 -1.88 -9.97
C LYS A 91 -0.05 -1.46 -8.52
N PHE A 92 0.19 -2.42 -7.65
CA PHE A 92 0.22 -2.22 -6.21
C PHE A 92 1.55 -2.68 -5.62
N VAL A 93 2.19 -1.82 -4.86
CA VAL A 93 3.33 -2.16 -4.01
C VAL A 93 2.85 -2.11 -2.57
N VAL A 94 2.85 -3.24 -1.89
CA VAL A 94 2.32 -3.36 -0.53
C VAL A 94 3.42 -3.78 0.43
N ALA A 95 3.63 -2.98 1.46
CA ALA A 95 4.61 -3.24 2.51
C ALA A 95 3.92 -3.60 3.83
N GLY A 96 4.22 -4.77 4.34
CA GLY A 96 3.66 -5.35 5.56
C GLY A 96 2.94 -6.67 5.29
N GLY A 97 3.24 -7.70 6.10
CA GLY A 97 2.69 -9.04 5.89
C GLY A 97 1.17 -9.10 6.08
N GLU A 98 0.67 -8.57 7.19
CA GLU A 98 -0.78 -8.53 7.47
C GLU A 98 -1.51 -7.63 6.50
N THR A 99 -0.97 -6.46 6.22
CA THR A 99 -1.52 -5.52 5.23
C THR A 99 -1.60 -6.13 3.84
N SER A 100 -0.60 -6.92 3.43
CA SER A 100 -0.63 -7.63 2.15
C SER A 100 -1.82 -8.58 2.07
N GLY A 101 -2.08 -9.34 3.12
CA GLY A 101 -3.24 -10.23 3.21
C GLY A 101 -4.57 -9.46 3.10
N GLN A 102 -4.71 -8.36 3.80
CA GLN A 102 -5.93 -7.53 3.78
C GLN A 102 -6.17 -6.90 2.40
N VAL A 103 -5.12 -6.39 1.77
CA VAL A 103 -5.21 -5.84 0.40
C VAL A 103 -5.64 -6.91 -0.59
N MET A 104 -5.05 -8.11 -0.53
CA MET A 104 -5.43 -9.23 -1.40
C MET A 104 -6.90 -9.63 -1.19
N ASN A 105 -7.34 -9.72 0.04
CA ASN A 105 -8.73 -10.05 0.37
C ASN A 105 -9.70 -8.97 -0.14
N ALA A 106 -9.39 -7.69 0.07
CA ALA A 106 -10.20 -6.57 -0.38
C ALA A 106 -10.34 -6.51 -1.91
N LEU A 107 -9.30 -6.89 -2.63
CA LEU A 107 -9.30 -6.98 -4.10
C LEU A 107 -9.90 -8.29 -4.64
N GLY A 108 -10.31 -9.20 -3.76
CA GLY A 108 -10.88 -10.49 -4.16
C GLY A 108 -9.86 -11.43 -4.84
N VAL A 109 -8.58 -11.23 -4.59
CA VAL A 109 -7.51 -12.02 -5.19
C VAL A 109 -7.45 -13.39 -4.54
N LYS A 110 -7.73 -14.44 -5.31
CA LYS A 110 -7.70 -15.84 -4.84
C LYS A 110 -6.44 -16.59 -5.26
N GLN A 111 -5.83 -16.20 -6.35
CA GLN A 111 -4.63 -16.81 -6.90
C GLN A 111 -3.72 -15.75 -7.50
N LEU A 112 -2.42 -15.91 -7.28
CA LEU A 112 -1.38 -15.09 -7.86
C LEU A 112 -0.39 -15.99 -8.62
N ALA A 113 -0.06 -15.60 -9.84
CA ALA A 113 1.08 -16.18 -10.54
C ALA A 113 2.35 -15.44 -10.08
N VAL A 114 3.32 -16.18 -9.57
CA VAL A 114 4.63 -15.64 -9.21
C VAL A 114 5.51 -15.61 -10.46
N ALA A 115 5.88 -14.43 -10.90
CA ALA A 115 6.60 -14.23 -12.16
C ALA A 115 8.13 -14.25 -12.02
N GLY A 116 8.67 -14.06 -10.85
CA GLY A 116 10.12 -14.09 -10.61
C GLY A 116 10.45 -13.92 -9.15
N PHE A 117 11.55 -14.52 -8.74
CA PHE A 117 12.10 -14.36 -7.40
C PHE A 117 13.34 -13.48 -7.52
N ASP A 118 13.35 -12.38 -6.81
CA ASP A 118 14.52 -11.54 -6.68
C ASP A 118 14.74 -11.09 -5.22
N GLU A 119 15.65 -10.16 -5.01
CA GLU A 119 15.99 -9.62 -3.69
C GLU A 119 14.82 -8.91 -2.99
N LEU A 120 13.70 -8.67 -3.69
CA LEU A 120 12.47 -8.19 -3.11
C LEU A 120 11.72 -9.42 -2.58
N SER A 121 11.75 -9.64 -1.28
CA SER A 121 11.08 -10.77 -0.65
C SER A 121 9.58 -10.80 -0.98
N GLY A 122 9.11 -11.87 -1.57
CA GLY A 122 7.74 -12.03 -2.05
C GLY A 122 7.62 -11.98 -3.55
N GLY A 123 8.60 -11.43 -4.24
CA GLY A 123 8.67 -11.42 -5.68
C GLY A 123 7.58 -10.62 -6.37
N TYR A 124 7.59 -10.76 -7.65
CA TYR A 124 6.67 -10.19 -8.59
C TYR A 124 5.50 -11.15 -8.77
N CYS A 125 4.31 -10.69 -8.54
CA CYS A 125 3.14 -11.52 -8.77
C CYS A 125 2.05 -10.76 -9.52
N HIS A 126 1.23 -11.48 -10.26
CA HIS A 126 0.13 -10.90 -10.98
C HIS A 126 -1.11 -11.79 -10.92
N GLN A 127 -2.25 -11.16 -10.98
CA GLN A 127 -3.54 -11.79 -11.20
C GLN A 127 -3.87 -11.66 -12.69
N ALA A 128 -3.96 -12.80 -13.37
CA ALA A 128 -4.41 -12.84 -14.75
C ALA A 128 -5.93 -12.68 -14.85
N GLY A 129 -6.41 -12.19 -15.99
CA GLY A 129 -7.85 -12.02 -16.25
C GLY A 129 -8.12 -10.89 -17.23
N THR A 130 -9.36 -10.44 -17.27
CA THR A 130 -9.80 -9.32 -18.11
C THR A 130 -9.23 -7.97 -17.63
N GLU A 131 -8.90 -7.87 -16.35
CA GLU A 131 -8.28 -6.72 -15.73
C GLU A 131 -7.02 -7.17 -14.96
N PRO A 132 -5.90 -7.43 -15.66
CA PRO A 132 -4.70 -7.92 -15.03
C PRO A 132 -4.15 -6.90 -14.02
N THR A 133 -3.85 -7.37 -12.82
CA THR A 133 -3.32 -6.55 -11.73
C THR A 133 -1.99 -7.12 -11.24
N SER A 134 -0.99 -6.27 -11.10
CA SER A 134 0.35 -6.64 -10.67
C SER A 134 0.63 -6.20 -9.25
N PHE A 135 1.37 -7.01 -8.52
CA PHE A 135 1.69 -6.77 -7.12
C PHE A 135 3.18 -6.97 -6.85
N VAL A 136 3.73 -6.13 -6.01
CA VAL A 136 4.96 -6.38 -5.26
C VAL A 136 4.57 -6.40 -3.78
N LEU A 137 4.75 -7.55 -3.14
CA LEU A 137 4.39 -7.75 -1.74
C LEU A 137 5.67 -7.86 -0.92
N LYS A 138 5.84 -6.93 0.02
CA LYS A 138 6.99 -6.90 0.91
C LYS A 138 6.60 -7.45 2.28
N ALA A 139 7.14 -8.62 2.61
CA ALA A 139 7.09 -9.16 3.96
C ALA A 139 8.45 -8.96 4.66
N GLY A 140 8.44 -8.44 5.90
CA GLY A 140 9.65 -8.25 6.70
C GLY A 140 10.43 -6.96 6.43
N ALA A 141 11.59 -6.86 7.06
CA ALA A 141 12.43 -5.67 6.99
C ALA A 141 13.44 -5.77 5.84
N ILE A 142 13.11 -5.19 4.71
CA ILE A 142 14.09 -4.93 3.64
C ILE A 142 14.71 -3.56 3.94
N PRO A 143 16.03 -3.46 4.25
CA PRO A 143 16.64 -2.22 4.68
C PRO A 143 17.13 -1.35 3.50
N LYS A 144 16.29 -1.15 2.48
CA LYS A 144 16.61 -0.27 1.35
C LYS A 144 15.58 0.85 1.30
N ASP A 145 16.00 2.09 1.48
CA ASP A 145 15.11 3.25 1.48
C ASP A 145 14.42 3.47 0.13
N ASP A 146 15.09 3.11 -0.96
CA ASP A 146 14.60 3.20 -2.34
C ASP A 146 13.71 2.02 -2.79
N PHE A 147 13.31 1.15 -1.88
CA PHE A 147 12.51 -0.05 -2.17
C PHE A 147 11.32 0.22 -3.09
N PHE A 148 10.52 1.24 -2.81
CA PHE A 148 9.32 1.53 -3.60
C PHE A 148 9.65 1.95 -5.02
N PHE A 149 10.75 2.67 -5.24
CA PHE A 149 11.20 3.05 -6.58
C PHE A 149 11.66 1.85 -7.39
N ILE A 150 12.44 0.97 -6.77
CA ILE A 150 12.91 -0.28 -7.40
C ILE A 150 11.71 -1.15 -7.78
N ALA A 151 10.73 -1.31 -6.89
CA ALA A 151 9.52 -2.08 -7.15
C ALA A 151 8.73 -1.52 -8.35
N ILE A 152 8.54 -0.21 -8.41
CA ILE A 152 7.83 0.46 -9.50
C ILE A 152 8.56 0.27 -10.84
N GLU A 153 9.89 0.47 -10.88
CA GLU A 153 10.67 0.29 -12.11
C GLU A 153 10.58 -1.15 -12.62
N ARG A 154 10.66 -2.14 -11.76
CA ARG A 154 10.51 -3.55 -12.16
C ARG A 154 9.13 -3.86 -12.71
N MET A 155 8.08 -3.28 -12.14
CA MET A 155 6.73 -3.41 -12.68
C MET A 155 6.60 -2.81 -14.07
N ARG A 156 7.28 -1.69 -14.33
CA ARG A 156 7.33 -1.05 -15.66
C ARG A 156 8.10 -1.89 -16.66
N GLU A 157 9.25 -2.43 -16.28
CA GLU A 157 10.05 -3.31 -17.11
C GLU A 157 9.29 -4.59 -17.50
N ALA A 158 8.52 -5.16 -16.59
CA ALA A 158 7.69 -6.32 -16.84
C ALA A 158 6.60 -6.04 -17.88
N ASP A 159 5.96 -4.88 -17.84
CA ASP A 159 4.99 -4.46 -18.86
C ASP A 159 5.61 -4.33 -20.25
N MET A 160 6.87 -3.91 -20.34
CA MET A 160 7.59 -3.76 -21.61
C MET A 160 8.00 -5.11 -22.22
N ARG A 161 8.12 -6.17 -21.42
CA ARG A 161 8.47 -7.53 -21.88
C ARG A 161 7.24 -8.35 -22.29
N GLY A 162 6.06 -7.79 -22.08
CA GLY A 162 4.78 -8.31 -22.55
C GLY A 162 4.21 -9.45 -21.98
#